data_e6d572aa1f7b1b10ba176c618abb0d7f
#
_entry.id   e6d572aa1f7b1b10ba176c618abb0d7f
#
_cell.length_a   1.000
_cell.length_b   1.000
_cell.length_c   1.000
_cell.angle_alpha   90.00
_cell.angle_beta   90.00
_cell.angle_gamma   90.00
#
_symmetry.space_group_name_H-M   'P 1'
#
loop_
_entity.id
_entity.type
_entity.pdbx_description
1 polymer ?
#
loop_
_entity_poly.entity_id
_entity_poly.type
_entity_poly.pdbx_seq_one_letter_code
_entity_poly.pdbx_strand_id
1 'polypeptide(L)'
;MLDMHPCVRVDVDSLMAAQHGLGVCDAIWRIAPGRKADAMSAPHLPKVAGIDPAVTASPHTAAPAPARPAPAPAPPTAAGSVIQDRLAGMVSDLTTLHELTERLARTGDLDASLRELLRAGAALVGARRGLIVLEPSDGLGPTATIGLGLGHADLGHIETVPRSATCYGRILDGLPDAQGGSEVLPEPDAPPGTGGFAAPVDPRHREVAARLGYAASYALPLTAEATGRLGAAVWLYDEQAEPSDRQRDLAGLYVRHAAEHLARMLEVERSRTRLATVAEELLPSRLPRIPGVQLAARHHTGPRGGGDWYDALPLPEGALGLAVGSVTGSGPSAVAAMGRLRASLRAYAVMEGEDPVAVLSDLELLLRLTEPARCATALFAYCEPAAGPQADGQGSKIILAGAGHTPPLLIGEHRTEYVETSLSAPLGMLSCWEAPSMEIEPAPGETVLLYTDGLLHHTGDPMDRAYARLHAAAAGAPRAAREDPAALCDHILRTVLPDGRPTDAPEDIVLLAARFE
;
A
#
# COMPACT_ATOMS: atom_id res chain seq x y z
N MET A 1 20.11 46.14 19.99
CA MET A 1 18.80 46.80 19.93
C MET A 1 18.17 46.36 18.62
N LEU A 2 17.49 45.23 18.65
CA LEU A 2 16.71 44.74 17.54
C LEU A 2 15.25 44.87 17.98
N ASP A 3 14.49 45.62 17.19
CA ASP A 3 13.06 45.91 17.44
C ASP A 3 12.25 44.60 17.44
N MET A 4 11.71 44.28 18.61
CA MET A 4 10.72 43.21 18.77
C MET A 4 9.36 43.69 18.21
N HIS A 5 8.94 43.15 17.07
CA HIS A 5 7.55 43.28 16.62
C HIS A 5 6.62 42.44 17.49
N PRO A 6 5.45 42.93 17.88
CA PRO A 6 4.53 42.20 18.73
C PRO A 6 3.89 41.00 17.99
N CYS A 7 3.90 39.83 18.63
CA CYS A 7 3.16 38.65 18.19
C CYS A 7 1.66 38.97 18.03
N VAL A 8 1.12 38.64 16.87
CA VAL A 8 -0.33 38.72 16.59
C VAL A 8 -1.03 37.59 17.33
N ARG A 9 -1.94 37.90 18.25
CA ARG A 9 -2.84 36.92 18.86
C ARG A 9 -3.72 36.30 17.76
N VAL A 10 -3.59 35.01 17.53
CA VAL A 10 -4.47 34.22 16.68
C VAL A 10 -5.69 33.78 17.49
N ASP A 11 -6.87 33.93 16.90
CA ASP A 11 -8.16 33.60 17.52
C ASP A 11 -8.27 32.09 17.77
N VAL A 12 -8.63 31.71 18.99
CA VAL A 12 -8.68 30.31 19.47
C VAL A 12 -9.72 29.47 18.70
N ASP A 13 -10.76 30.10 18.17
CA ASP A 13 -11.80 29.43 17.37
C ASP A 13 -11.29 28.92 16.01
N SER A 14 -10.25 29.54 15.47
CA SER A 14 -9.62 29.09 14.22
C SER A 14 -8.71 27.87 14.41
N LEU A 15 -8.17 27.66 15.60
CA LEU A 15 -7.34 26.49 15.94
C LEU A 15 -8.20 25.23 16.18
N MET A 16 -9.42 25.40 16.69
CA MET A 16 -10.34 24.27 16.91
C MET A 16 -10.83 23.63 15.62
N ALA A 17 -10.93 24.41 14.54
CA ALA A 17 -11.31 23.89 13.21
C ALA A 17 -10.21 23.01 12.58
N ALA A 18 -8.96 23.18 12.99
CA ALA A 18 -7.81 22.41 12.50
C ALA A 18 -7.73 21.00 13.12
N GLN A 19 -8.37 20.76 14.25
CA GLN A 19 -8.41 19.44 14.90
C GLN A 19 -9.46 18.49 14.30
N HIS A 20 -10.35 18.96 13.42
CA HIS A 20 -11.44 18.17 12.81
C HIS A 20 -11.12 17.69 11.39
N GLY A 21 -9.99 17.05 11.17
CA GLY A 21 -9.82 16.08 10.08
C GLY A 21 -9.69 16.63 8.65
N LEU A 22 -9.39 17.92 8.46
CA LEU A 22 -8.92 18.43 7.19
C LEU A 22 -7.41 18.70 7.31
N GLY A 23 -6.62 18.10 6.43
CA GLY A 23 -5.19 18.33 6.41
C GLY A 23 -4.89 19.83 6.49
N VAL A 24 -4.18 20.22 7.53
CA VAL A 24 -3.98 21.63 7.94
C VAL A 24 -3.44 22.51 6.81
N CYS A 25 -2.72 21.94 5.85
CA CYS A 25 -2.18 22.65 4.69
C CYS A 25 -3.23 23.00 3.62
N ASP A 26 -4.36 22.25 3.49
CA ASP A 26 -5.38 22.54 2.48
C ASP A 26 -6.35 23.65 2.93
N ALA A 27 -6.50 23.88 4.22
CA ALA A 27 -7.42 24.90 4.75
C ALA A 27 -6.93 26.35 4.53
N ILE A 28 -5.62 26.58 4.43
CA ILE A 28 -5.02 27.92 4.33
C ILE A 28 -5.19 28.55 2.94
N TRP A 29 -5.39 27.75 1.88
CA TRP A 29 -5.58 28.25 0.51
C TRP A 29 -6.99 28.79 0.21
N ARG A 30 -7.94 28.68 1.14
CA ARG A 30 -9.34 29.14 0.94
C ARG A 30 -9.66 30.53 1.47
N ILE A 31 -8.72 31.23 2.09
CA ILE A 31 -8.95 32.57 2.63
C ILE A 31 -8.03 33.60 1.93
N ALA A 32 -8.29 33.83 0.65
CA ALA A 32 -7.85 35.04 -0.03
C ALA A 32 -9.05 35.70 -0.71
N PRO A 33 -9.33 37.00 -0.51
CA PRO A 33 -10.51 37.61 -1.05
C PRO A 33 -10.35 37.90 -2.56
N GLY A 34 -11.34 37.41 -3.30
CA GLY A 34 -11.86 37.86 -4.57
C GLY A 34 -10.97 38.61 -5.54
N ARG A 35 -10.45 37.90 -6.54
CA ARG A 35 -10.43 38.46 -7.91
C ARG A 35 -11.50 37.74 -8.73
N LYS A 36 -12.40 38.52 -9.32
CA LYS A 36 -13.41 38.06 -10.28
C LYS A 36 -12.66 37.34 -11.41
N ALA A 37 -12.93 36.04 -11.56
CA ALA A 37 -12.50 35.31 -12.72
C ALA A 37 -13.34 35.74 -13.91
N ASP A 38 -12.71 36.31 -14.93
CA ASP A 38 -13.29 36.47 -16.25
C ASP A 38 -13.62 35.09 -16.81
N ALA A 39 -14.83 34.98 -17.37
CA ALA A 39 -15.35 33.77 -17.97
C ALA A 39 -14.39 33.29 -19.08
N MET A 40 -13.65 32.23 -18.81
CA MET A 40 -12.91 31.48 -19.85
C MET A 40 -13.93 30.70 -20.68
N SER A 41 -14.07 31.09 -21.96
CA SER A 41 -14.78 30.34 -23.00
C SER A 41 -14.34 28.89 -23.03
N ALA A 42 -15.31 27.98 -23.08
CA ALA A 42 -15.08 26.57 -23.29
C ALA A 42 -14.29 26.32 -24.60
N PRO A 43 -13.34 25.38 -24.64
CA PRO A 43 -12.64 25.04 -25.86
C PRO A 43 -13.62 24.44 -26.88
N HIS A 44 -13.64 25.02 -28.09
CA HIS A 44 -14.37 24.48 -29.22
C HIS A 44 -13.85 23.10 -29.58
N LEU A 45 -14.75 22.11 -29.58
CA LEU A 45 -14.51 20.81 -30.20
C LEU A 45 -14.20 20.98 -31.71
N PRO A 46 -13.23 20.29 -32.27
CA PRO A 46 -12.95 20.37 -33.70
C PRO A 46 -14.15 19.85 -34.48
N LYS A 47 -14.64 20.67 -35.43
CA LYS A 47 -15.66 20.26 -36.40
C LYS A 47 -15.11 19.18 -37.30
N VAL A 48 -15.72 18.00 -37.28
CA VAL A 48 -15.52 17.00 -38.30
C VAL A 48 -16.16 17.52 -39.59
N ALA A 49 -15.36 17.71 -40.62
CA ALA A 49 -15.82 18.16 -41.91
C ALA A 49 -16.71 17.08 -42.56
N GLY A 50 -17.93 17.43 -42.95
CA GLY A 50 -18.71 16.59 -43.86
C GLY A 50 -20.17 16.35 -43.55
N ILE A 51 -20.83 17.10 -42.63
CA ILE A 51 -22.28 17.02 -42.46
C ILE A 51 -22.86 18.44 -42.51
N ASP A 52 -23.45 18.80 -43.65
CA ASP A 52 -24.25 20.02 -43.81
C ASP A 52 -25.62 19.88 -43.11
N PRO A 53 -26.10 20.90 -42.42
CA PRO A 53 -27.45 20.87 -41.83
C PRO A 53 -28.53 20.88 -42.92
N ALA A 54 -29.51 20.00 -42.74
CA ALA A 54 -30.65 19.87 -43.61
C ALA A 54 -31.41 21.21 -43.80
N VAL A 55 -31.55 21.65 -45.03
CA VAL A 55 -32.37 22.76 -45.47
C VAL A 55 -33.85 22.33 -45.40
N THR A 56 -34.64 22.99 -44.60
CA THR A 56 -36.11 22.84 -44.60
C THR A 56 -36.72 23.37 -45.90
N ALA A 57 -37.18 22.49 -46.74
CA ALA A 57 -37.98 22.83 -47.92
C ALA A 57 -39.49 22.83 -47.57
N SER A 58 -40.20 23.88 -47.99
CA SER A 58 -41.63 24.03 -47.88
C SER A 58 -42.42 23.01 -48.72
N PRO A 59 -43.65 22.66 -48.35
CA PRO A 59 -44.41 21.60 -48.99
C PRO A 59 -45.05 22.04 -50.30
N HIS A 60 -44.65 21.46 -51.40
CA HIS A 60 -45.45 21.44 -52.62
C HIS A 60 -46.04 20.06 -52.83
N THR A 61 -47.33 20.02 -52.78
CA THR A 61 -48.20 18.89 -53.03
C THR A 61 -48.09 18.42 -54.50
N ALA A 62 -47.53 17.23 -54.71
CA ALA A 62 -47.74 16.47 -55.93
C ALA A 62 -47.92 15.00 -55.55
N ALA A 63 -49.00 14.39 -56.04
CA ALA A 63 -49.36 13.01 -55.79
C ALA A 63 -48.28 12.03 -56.31
N PRO A 64 -47.93 11.00 -55.55
CA PRO A 64 -46.92 10.06 -55.96
C PRO A 64 -47.47 9.04 -56.97
N ALA A 65 -46.75 8.85 -58.09
CA ALA A 65 -46.90 7.69 -58.94
C ALA A 65 -46.50 6.40 -58.19
N PRO A 66 -47.10 5.23 -58.51
CA PRO A 66 -46.79 4.02 -57.78
C PRO A 66 -45.33 3.62 -58.00
N ALA A 67 -44.59 3.58 -56.87
CA ALA A 67 -43.19 3.15 -56.83
C ALA A 67 -43.09 1.68 -57.23
N ARG A 68 -42.27 1.35 -58.21
CA ARG A 68 -41.83 -0.02 -58.46
C ARG A 68 -41.12 -0.55 -57.19
N PRO A 69 -41.41 -1.77 -56.76
CA PRO A 69 -40.68 -2.37 -55.63
C PRO A 69 -39.18 -2.43 -56.00
N ALA A 70 -38.38 -1.91 -55.10
CA ALA A 70 -36.93 -2.02 -55.18
C ALA A 70 -36.55 -3.53 -55.26
N PRO A 71 -35.58 -3.93 -56.09
CA PRO A 71 -35.17 -5.30 -56.09
C PRO A 71 -34.65 -5.68 -54.70
N ALA A 72 -35.09 -6.83 -54.21
CA ALA A 72 -34.58 -7.39 -52.94
C ALA A 72 -33.05 -7.50 -53.04
N PRO A 73 -32.31 -7.18 -51.95
CA PRO A 73 -30.87 -7.32 -51.97
C PRO A 73 -30.51 -8.77 -52.37
N ALA A 74 -29.63 -8.90 -53.35
CA ALA A 74 -29.18 -10.21 -53.80
C ALA A 74 -28.56 -10.96 -52.59
N PRO A 75 -28.81 -12.28 -52.44
CA PRO A 75 -28.18 -13.05 -51.38
C PRO A 75 -26.66 -12.92 -51.49
N PRO A 76 -25.94 -12.76 -50.38
CA PRO A 76 -24.49 -12.62 -50.40
C PRO A 76 -23.87 -13.82 -51.15
N THR A 77 -22.96 -13.57 -52.08
CA THR A 77 -22.21 -14.64 -52.71
C THR A 77 -21.46 -15.43 -51.63
N ALA A 78 -21.31 -16.75 -51.80
CA ALA A 78 -20.66 -17.61 -50.79
C ALA A 78 -19.28 -17.07 -50.32
N ALA A 79 -18.56 -16.37 -51.18
CA ALA A 79 -17.31 -15.68 -50.85
C ALA A 79 -17.55 -14.45 -49.94
N GLY A 80 -18.66 -13.73 -50.11
CA GLY A 80 -19.01 -12.57 -49.30
C GLY A 80 -19.43 -12.97 -47.86
N SER A 81 -20.15 -14.09 -47.71
CA SER A 81 -20.52 -14.59 -46.39
C SER A 81 -19.31 -15.06 -45.56
N VAL A 82 -18.35 -15.76 -46.17
CA VAL A 82 -17.11 -16.19 -45.54
C VAL A 82 -16.28 -14.98 -45.05
N ILE A 83 -16.21 -13.91 -45.81
CA ILE A 83 -15.50 -12.68 -45.40
C ILE A 83 -16.23 -12.01 -44.25
N GLN A 84 -17.58 -11.92 -44.28
CA GLN A 84 -18.38 -11.34 -43.23
C GLN A 84 -18.25 -12.13 -41.92
N ASP A 85 -18.29 -13.47 -41.96
CA ASP A 85 -18.12 -14.34 -40.80
C ASP A 85 -16.72 -14.19 -40.20
N ARG A 86 -15.69 -14.05 -41.03
CA ARG A 86 -14.32 -13.83 -40.56
C ARG A 86 -14.15 -12.47 -39.91
N LEU A 87 -14.71 -11.41 -40.50
CA LEU A 87 -14.70 -10.08 -39.88
C LEU A 87 -15.49 -10.04 -38.58
N ALA A 88 -16.65 -10.65 -38.51
CA ALA A 88 -17.43 -10.76 -37.28
C ALA A 88 -16.65 -11.52 -36.19
N GLY A 89 -15.95 -12.59 -36.53
CA GLY A 89 -15.06 -13.30 -35.62
C GLY A 89 -13.92 -12.43 -35.11
N MET A 90 -13.25 -11.66 -35.99
CA MET A 90 -12.18 -10.74 -35.58
C MET A 90 -12.70 -9.61 -34.66
N VAL A 91 -13.87 -9.03 -34.96
CA VAL A 91 -14.48 -8.01 -34.09
C VAL A 91 -14.80 -8.59 -32.73
N SER A 92 -15.38 -9.80 -32.66
CA SER A 92 -15.65 -10.49 -31.41
C SER A 92 -14.38 -10.72 -30.58
N ASP A 93 -13.30 -11.16 -31.24
CA ASP A 93 -12.00 -11.39 -30.57
C ASP A 93 -11.41 -10.10 -30.01
N LEU A 94 -11.43 -9.02 -30.78
CA LEU A 94 -10.95 -7.71 -30.34
C LEU A 94 -11.80 -7.16 -29.17
N THR A 95 -13.13 -7.32 -29.23
CA THR A 95 -14.01 -6.91 -28.12
C THR A 95 -13.68 -7.69 -26.85
N THR A 96 -13.53 -9.01 -26.96
CA THR A 96 -13.15 -9.86 -25.82
C THR A 96 -11.81 -9.45 -25.24
N LEU A 97 -10.78 -9.26 -26.07
CA LEU A 97 -9.47 -8.81 -25.61
C LEU A 97 -9.53 -7.43 -24.95
N HIS A 98 -10.31 -6.51 -25.51
CA HIS A 98 -10.50 -5.18 -24.93
C HIS A 98 -11.13 -5.25 -23.54
N GLU A 99 -12.23 -5.99 -23.38
CA GLU A 99 -12.88 -6.18 -22.08
C GLU A 99 -11.95 -6.80 -21.03
N LEU A 100 -11.18 -7.83 -21.41
CA LEU A 100 -10.24 -8.48 -20.51
C LEU A 100 -9.08 -7.56 -20.11
N THR A 101 -8.56 -6.78 -21.05
CA THR A 101 -7.49 -5.82 -20.77
C THR A 101 -7.97 -4.65 -19.91
N GLU A 102 -9.22 -4.18 -20.11
CA GLU A 102 -9.81 -3.18 -19.22
C GLU A 102 -10.00 -3.70 -17.79
N ARG A 103 -10.46 -4.94 -17.64
CA ARG A 103 -10.62 -5.56 -16.30
C ARG A 103 -9.28 -5.67 -15.58
N LEU A 104 -8.24 -6.09 -16.31
CA LEU A 104 -6.88 -6.15 -15.78
C LEU A 104 -6.37 -4.75 -15.37
N ALA A 105 -6.59 -3.73 -16.19
CA ALA A 105 -6.15 -2.37 -15.91
C ALA A 105 -6.84 -1.73 -14.70
N ARG A 106 -8.01 -2.23 -14.31
CA ARG A 106 -8.74 -1.78 -13.11
C ARG A 106 -8.25 -2.44 -11.81
N THR A 107 -7.34 -3.39 -11.87
CA THR A 107 -6.78 -4.01 -10.67
C THR A 107 -5.84 -3.03 -9.95
N GLY A 108 -5.93 -2.96 -8.63
CA GLY A 108 -5.21 -1.96 -7.82
C GLY A 108 -3.86 -2.45 -7.28
N ASP A 109 -3.64 -3.76 -7.25
CA ASP A 109 -2.46 -4.39 -6.68
C ASP A 109 -1.98 -5.60 -7.51
N LEU A 110 -0.78 -6.06 -7.21
CA LEU A 110 -0.14 -7.16 -7.92
C LEU A 110 -0.93 -8.47 -7.79
N ASP A 111 -1.44 -8.77 -6.61
CA ASP A 111 -2.13 -10.03 -6.32
C ASP A 111 -3.49 -10.09 -7.04
N ALA A 112 -4.25 -9.01 -7.05
CA ALA A 112 -5.47 -8.88 -7.83
C ALA A 112 -5.20 -9.00 -9.35
N SER A 113 -4.09 -8.42 -9.82
CA SER A 113 -3.67 -8.52 -11.23
C SER A 113 -3.34 -9.95 -11.63
N LEU A 114 -2.61 -10.68 -10.80
CA LEU A 114 -2.28 -12.10 -11.04
C LEU A 114 -3.53 -12.99 -11.05
N ARG A 115 -4.45 -12.76 -10.12
CA ARG A 115 -5.72 -13.50 -10.09
C ARG A 115 -6.60 -13.20 -11.30
N GLU A 116 -6.66 -11.95 -11.74
CA GLU A 116 -7.42 -11.57 -12.93
C GLU A 116 -6.80 -12.17 -14.20
N LEU A 117 -5.47 -12.12 -14.34
CA LEU A 117 -4.77 -12.77 -15.44
C LEU A 117 -5.10 -14.26 -15.52
N LEU A 118 -5.02 -14.95 -14.38
CA LEU A 118 -5.26 -16.39 -14.33
C LEU A 118 -6.70 -16.75 -14.69
N ARG A 119 -7.66 -15.96 -14.19
CA ARG A 119 -9.10 -16.16 -14.45
C ARG A 119 -9.45 -15.87 -15.92
N ALA A 120 -8.96 -14.75 -16.46
CA ALA A 120 -9.21 -14.36 -17.85
C ALA A 120 -8.56 -15.35 -18.82
N GLY A 121 -7.32 -15.74 -18.57
CA GLY A 121 -6.63 -16.76 -19.37
C GLY A 121 -7.38 -18.10 -19.34
N ALA A 122 -7.87 -18.53 -18.18
CA ALA A 122 -8.67 -19.75 -18.07
C ALA A 122 -9.93 -19.69 -18.95
N ALA A 123 -10.63 -18.55 -18.96
CA ALA A 123 -11.79 -18.35 -19.83
C ALA A 123 -11.43 -18.41 -21.32
N LEU A 124 -10.28 -17.85 -21.72
CA LEU A 124 -9.81 -17.87 -23.11
C LEU A 124 -9.46 -19.27 -23.60
N VAL A 125 -8.78 -20.06 -22.78
CA VAL A 125 -8.32 -21.40 -23.17
C VAL A 125 -9.32 -22.51 -22.79
N GLY A 126 -10.43 -22.18 -22.14
CA GLY A 126 -11.47 -23.15 -21.74
C GLY A 126 -11.08 -24.03 -20.53
N ALA A 127 -10.13 -23.59 -19.71
CA ALA A 127 -9.72 -24.30 -18.52
C ALA A 127 -10.52 -23.85 -17.30
N ARG A 128 -10.57 -24.69 -16.25
CA ARG A 128 -11.23 -24.36 -14.96
C ARG A 128 -10.26 -24.15 -13.82
N ARG A 129 -9.07 -24.70 -13.96
CA ARG A 129 -8.01 -24.64 -12.96
C ARG A 129 -6.74 -24.09 -13.57
N GLY A 130 -5.88 -23.54 -12.76
CA GLY A 130 -4.60 -23.05 -13.21
C GLY A 130 -3.75 -22.50 -12.07
N LEU A 131 -2.52 -22.16 -12.39
CA LEU A 131 -1.59 -21.50 -11.47
C LEU A 131 -0.72 -20.51 -12.22
N ILE A 132 -0.26 -19.50 -11.49
CA ILE A 132 0.81 -18.60 -11.93
C ILE A 132 1.97 -18.78 -10.95
N VAL A 133 3.14 -19.00 -11.50
CA VAL A 133 4.40 -18.92 -10.76
C VAL A 133 5.09 -17.63 -11.17
N LEU A 134 5.12 -16.66 -10.24
CA LEU A 134 5.83 -15.40 -10.38
C LEU A 134 7.26 -15.60 -9.86
N GLU A 135 8.23 -15.50 -10.74
CA GLU A 135 9.67 -15.64 -10.45
C GLU A 135 10.45 -14.80 -11.46
N PRO A 136 10.60 -13.49 -11.18
CA PRO A 136 11.32 -12.59 -12.08
C PRO A 136 12.77 -13.03 -12.29
N SER A 137 13.22 -13.04 -13.53
CA SER A 137 14.55 -13.54 -13.92
C SER A 137 15.71 -12.70 -13.38
N ASP A 138 15.44 -11.46 -12.97
CA ASP A 138 16.42 -10.57 -12.35
C ASP A 138 16.62 -10.85 -10.84
N GLY A 139 15.83 -11.75 -10.27
CA GLY A 139 15.86 -12.08 -8.84
C GLY A 139 15.35 -10.97 -7.92
N LEU A 140 14.79 -9.90 -8.49
CA LEU A 140 14.26 -8.75 -7.76
C LEU A 140 12.74 -8.84 -7.66
N GLY A 141 12.22 -8.69 -6.46
CA GLY A 141 10.78 -8.69 -6.18
C GLY A 141 10.24 -10.01 -5.63
N PRO A 142 8.94 -10.07 -5.39
CA PRO A 142 8.32 -11.22 -4.75
C PRO A 142 8.34 -12.45 -5.66
N THR A 143 8.60 -13.61 -5.08
CA THR A 143 8.26 -14.90 -5.66
C THR A 143 6.93 -15.34 -5.09
N ALA A 144 5.99 -15.72 -5.95
CA ALA A 144 4.66 -16.12 -5.52
C ALA A 144 4.08 -17.21 -6.43
N THR A 145 3.37 -18.14 -5.84
CA THR A 145 2.54 -19.12 -6.56
C THR A 145 1.08 -18.88 -6.22
N ILE A 146 0.27 -18.57 -7.22
CA ILE A 146 -1.16 -18.31 -7.06
C ILE A 146 -1.95 -19.36 -7.84
N GLY A 147 -3.00 -19.93 -7.22
CA GLY A 147 -3.87 -20.93 -7.82
C GLY A 147 -5.27 -20.41 -8.14
N LEU A 148 -5.86 -20.93 -9.20
CA LEU A 148 -7.28 -20.87 -9.54
C LEU A 148 -7.87 -22.28 -9.44
N GLY A 149 -8.85 -22.47 -8.56
CA GLY A 149 -9.43 -23.79 -8.32
C GLY A 149 -8.45 -24.81 -7.71
N LEU A 150 -7.37 -24.32 -7.10
CA LEU A 150 -6.34 -25.08 -6.40
C LEU A 150 -6.15 -24.51 -4.99
N GLY A 151 -6.14 -25.36 -3.98
CA GLY A 151 -5.83 -24.98 -2.61
C GLY A 151 -4.31 -24.93 -2.33
N HIS A 152 -3.91 -24.42 -1.17
CA HIS A 152 -2.49 -24.37 -0.77
C HIS A 152 -1.81 -25.75 -0.76
N ALA A 153 -2.54 -26.79 -0.32
CA ALA A 153 -2.04 -28.16 -0.33
C ALA A 153 -1.79 -28.66 -1.76
N ASP A 154 -2.67 -28.31 -2.70
CA ASP A 154 -2.53 -28.67 -4.11
C ASP A 154 -1.31 -28.02 -4.76
N LEU A 155 -1.11 -26.72 -4.50
CA LEU A 155 0.06 -25.98 -4.95
C LEU A 155 1.34 -26.58 -4.38
N GLY A 156 1.36 -26.89 -3.08
CA GLY A 156 2.50 -27.56 -2.45
C GLY A 156 2.82 -28.93 -3.08
N HIS A 157 1.83 -29.69 -3.54
CA HIS A 157 2.08 -30.93 -4.29
C HIS A 157 2.67 -30.65 -5.67
N ILE A 158 2.19 -29.63 -6.39
CA ILE A 158 2.76 -29.23 -7.70
C ILE A 158 4.22 -28.83 -7.56
N GLU A 159 4.58 -28.11 -6.50
CA GLU A 159 5.95 -27.69 -6.22
C GLU A 159 6.93 -28.86 -5.95
N THR A 160 6.41 -30.03 -5.58
CA THR A 160 7.26 -31.23 -5.44
C THR A 160 7.66 -31.89 -6.75
N VAL A 161 7.06 -31.48 -7.88
CA VAL A 161 7.44 -31.99 -9.22
C VAL A 161 8.74 -31.32 -9.67
N PRO A 162 9.73 -32.09 -10.15
CA PRO A 162 10.97 -31.48 -10.65
C PRO A 162 10.68 -30.47 -11.76
N ARG A 163 11.30 -29.30 -11.72
CA ARG A 163 11.09 -28.22 -12.72
C ARG A 163 11.33 -28.69 -14.15
N SER A 164 12.38 -29.49 -14.37
CA SER A 164 12.72 -30.07 -15.67
C SER A 164 11.63 -30.98 -16.25
N ALA A 165 10.75 -31.48 -15.39
CA ALA A 165 9.66 -32.40 -15.75
C ALA A 165 8.36 -31.70 -16.16
N THR A 166 8.29 -30.38 -16.03
CA THR A 166 7.06 -29.60 -16.34
C THR A 166 7.33 -28.58 -17.43
N CYS A 167 6.32 -28.28 -18.26
CA CYS A 167 6.41 -27.26 -19.28
C CYS A 167 6.74 -25.88 -18.67
N TYR A 168 6.08 -25.51 -17.60
CA TYR A 168 6.32 -24.22 -16.93
C TYR A 168 7.69 -24.15 -16.23
N GLY A 169 8.18 -25.26 -15.70
CA GLY A 169 9.52 -25.32 -15.09
C GLY A 169 10.61 -25.01 -16.10
N ARG A 170 10.50 -25.55 -17.32
CA ARG A 170 11.39 -25.23 -18.43
C ARG A 170 11.33 -23.75 -18.83
N ILE A 171 10.12 -23.15 -18.78
CA ILE A 171 9.95 -21.68 -18.97
C ILE A 171 10.72 -20.92 -17.89
N LEU A 172 10.56 -21.31 -16.62
CA LEU A 172 11.23 -20.66 -15.49
C LEU A 172 12.76 -20.80 -15.52
N ASP A 173 13.24 -21.92 -16.02
CA ASP A 173 14.68 -22.16 -16.21
C ASP A 173 15.27 -21.44 -17.43
N GLY A 174 14.42 -20.79 -18.25
CA GLY A 174 14.84 -19.98 -19.40
C GLY A 174 15.38 -20.82 -20.54
N LEU A 175 14.92 -22.06 -20.72
CA LEU A 175 15.36 -22.93 -21.80
C LEU A 175 14.87 -22.37 -23.16
N PRO A 176 15.71 -22.37 -24.20
CA PRO A 176 15.41 -21.71 -25.48
C PRO A 176 14.19 -22.27 -26.21
N ASP A 177 13.84 -23.52 -25.96
CA ASP A 177 12.66 -24.17 -26.57
C ASP A 177 11.36 -23.99 -25.75
N ALA A 178 11.43 -23.27 -24.64
CA ALA A 178 10.31 -23.09 -23.71
C ALA A 178 9.48 -21.82 -24.04
N GLN A 179 8.97 -21.71 -25.27
CA GLN A 179 8.09 -20.58 -25.67
C GLN A 179 6.64 -20.72 -25.20
N GLY A 180 6.35 -21.71 -24.39
CA GLY A 180 5.00 -22.10 -23.99
C GLY A 180 4.48 -23.26 -24.83
N GLY A 181 3.46 -23.94 -24.33
CA GLY A 181 2.86 -25.06 -25.07
C GLY A 181 1.95 -25.92 -24.21
N SER A 182 1.31 -26.88 -24.90
CA SER A 182 0.48 -27.89 -24.29
C SER A 182 1.32 -29.11 -23.90
N GLU A 183 1.00 -29.69 -22.77
CA GLU A 183 1.53 -30.96 -22.30
C GLU A 183 0.34 -31.88 -21.98
N VAL A 184 0.20 -32.96 -22.73
CA VAL A 184 -0.84 -33.97 -22.53
C VAL A 184 -0.20 -35.14 -21.81
N LEU A 185 -0.76 -35.52 -20.68
CA LEU A 185 -0.28 -36.66 -19.90
C LEU A 185 -0.86 -37.96 -20.46
N PRO A 186 -0.06 -39.02 -20.61
CA PRO A 186 -0.55 -40.31 -21.06
C PRO A 186 -1.52 -40.89 -20.04
N GLU A 187 -2.53 -41.63 -20.51
CA GLU A 187 -3.43 -42.37 -19.63
C GLU A 187 -2.66 -43.34 -18.73
N PRO A 188 -3.11 -43.57 -17.48
CA PRO A 188 -2.40 -44.43 -16.53
C PRO A 188 -2.18 -45.84 -17.04
N ASP A 189 -3.09 -46.36 -17.88
CA ASP A 189 -3.10 -47.73 -18.41
C ASP A 189 -2.60 -47.83 -19.86
N ALA A 190 -2.09 -46.75 -20.47
CA ALA A 190 -1.58 -46.80 -21.84
C ALA A 190 -0.31 -47.66 -21.93
N PRO A 191 -0.23 -48.63 -22.86
CA PRO A 191 0.96 -49.45 -23.02
C PRO A 191 2.15 -48.60 -23.42
N PRO A 192 3.37 -48.86 -22.89
CA PRO A 192 4.55 -48.12 -23.21
C PRO A 192 4.84 -48.17 -24.71
N GLY A 193 4.77 -47.02 -25.41
CA GLY A 193 5.11 -46.88 -26.84
C GLY A 193 3.96 -46.46 -27.75
N THR A 194 2.76 -46.19 -27.27
CA THR A 194 1.62 -45.74 -28.12
C THR A 194 1.52 -44.23 -28.34
N GLY A 195 2.34 -43.42 -27.64
CA GLY A 195 2.47 -41.96 -27.87
C GLY A 195 3.71 -41.68 -28.71
N GLY A 196 3.55 -40.98 -29.84
CA GLY A 196 4.69 -40.54 -30.65
C GLY A 196 5.70 -39.75 -29.85
N PHE A 197 6.97 -39.74 -30.18
CA PHE A 197 8.18 -39.06 -29.66
C PHE A 197 8.09 -38.13 -28.41
N ALA A 198 7.09 -38.28 -27.54
CA ALA A 198 7.00 -37.56 -26.27
C ALA A 198 8.01 -38.16 -25.28
N ALA A 199 8.85 -37.32 -24.70
CA ALA A 199 9.75 -37.71 -23.63
C ALA A 199 8.95 -38.40 -22.49
N PRO A 200 9.50 -39.42 -21.82
CA PRO A 200 8.80 -40.11 -20.74
C PRO A 200 8.45 -39.11 -19.64
N VAL A 201 7.17 -39.01 -19.32
CA VAL A 201 6.67 -38.14 -18.24
C VAL A 201 7.26 -38.62 -16.91
N ASP A 202 7.79 -37.65 -16.13
CA ASP A 202 8.36 -37.92 -14.82
C ASP A 202 7.34 -38.63 -13.90
N PRO A 203 7.75 -39.69 -13.16
CA PRO A 203 6.86 -40.44 -12.29
C PRO A 203 6.17 -39.56 -11.23
N ARG A 204 6.87 -38.58 -10.69
CA ARG A 204 6.31 -37.65 -9.69
C ARG A 204 5.27 -36.72 -10.32
N HIS A 205 5.52 -36.22 -11.53
CA HIS A 205 4.55 -35.41 -12.26
C HIS A 205 3.24 -36.22 -12.50
N ARG A 206 3.36 -37.47 -12.90
CA ARG A 206 2.20 -38.36 -13.12
C ARG A 206 1.43 -38.62 -11.82
N GLU A 207 2.12 -38.87 -10.71
CA GLU A 207 1.51 -39.05 -9.41
C GLU A 207 0.72 -37.81 -8.96
N VAL A 208 1.33 -36.61 -9.07
CA VAL A 208 0.69 -35.36 -8.70
C VAL A 208 -0.51 -35.06 -9.61
N ALA A 209 -0.38 -35.27 -10.90
CA ALA A 209 -1.48 -35.08 -11.86
C ALA A 209 -2.67 -36.00 -11.54
N ALA A 210 -2.42 -37.29 -11.28
CA ALA A 210 -3.45 -38.25 -10.89
C ALA A 210 -4.13 -37.86 -9.57
N ARG A 211 -3.35 -37.41 -8.59
CA ARG A 211 -3.87 -36.95 -7.30
C ARG A 211 -4.76 -35.72 -7.43
N LEU A 212 -4.35 -34.74 -8.24
CA LEU A 212 -5.08 -33.51 -8.48
C LEU A 212 -6.18 -33.65 -9.56
N GLY A 213 -6.18 -34.75 -10.30
CA GLY A 213 -7.18 -35.06 -11.32
C GLY A 213 -7.07 -34.15 -12.55
N TYR A 214 -5.86 -33.89 -13.06
CA TYR A 214 -5.69 -33.23 -14.36
C TYR A 214 -4.95 -34.13 -15.35
N ALA A 215 -5.36 -34.06 -16.62
CA ALA A 215 -4.84 -34.89 -17.70
C ALA A 215 -4.01 -34.11 -18.75
N ALA A 216 -4.12 -32.79 -18.77
CA ALA A 216 -3.34 -31.95 -19.65
C ALA A 216 -3.07 -30.58 -19.02
N SER A 217 -2.05 -29.90 -19.52
CA SER A 217 -1.70 -28.53 -19.14
C SER A 217 -1.34 -27.69 -20.35
N TYR A 218 -1.60 -26.38 -20.24
CA TYR A 218 -1.15 -25.37 -21.21
C TYR A 218 -0.44 -24.26 -20.47
N ALA A 219 0.81 -23.98 -20.84
CA ALA A 219 1.65 -23.00 -20.17
C ALA A 219 2.09 -21.89 -21.13
N LEU A 220 2.11 -20.65 -20.65
CA LEU A 220 2.64 -19.49 -21.36
C LEU A 220 3.64 -18.73 -20.49
N PRO A 221 4.75 -18.23 -21.08
CA PRO A 221 5.68 -17.39 -20.36
C PRO A 221 5.07 -16.01 -20.11
N LEU A 222 5.28 -15.48 -18.91
CA LEU A 222 5.03 -14.09 -18.56
C LEU A 222 6.32 -13.32 -18.85
N THR A 223 6.41 -12.68 -20.00
CA THR A 223 7.61 -11.96 -20.44
C THR A 223 7.23 -10.54 -20.84
N ALA A 224 7.88 -9.56 -20.23
CA ALA A 224 7.76 -8.15 -20.57
C ALA A 224 9.05 -7.66 -21.27
N GLU A 225 8.90 -6.70 -22.18
CA GLU A 225 10.00 -6.23 -23.03
C GLU A 225 11.16 -5.64 -22.22
N ALA A 226 10.83 -4.81 -21.20
CA ALA A 226 11.84 -4.10 -20.42
C ALA A 226 12.48 -4.96 -19.32
N THR A 227 11.74 -5.89 -18.71
CA THR A 227 12.15 -6.63 -17.51
C THR A 227 12.46 -8.10 -17.76
N GLY A 228 12.23 -8.57 -19.00
CA GLY A 228 12.41 -9.97 -19.35
C GLY A 228 11.33 -10.88 -18.77
N ARG A 229 11.70 -12.11 -18.42
CA ARG A 229 10.79 -13.09 -17.87
C ARG A 229 10.39 -12.75 -16.41
N LEU A 230 9.10 -12.70 -16.17
CA LEU A 230 8.51 -12.50 -14.86
C LEU A 230 8.07 -13.81 -14.19
N GLY A 231 7.78 -14.84 -15.01
CA GLY A 231 7.25 -16.09 -14.51
C GLY A 231 6.57 -16.91 -15.61
N ALA A 232 5.62 -17.75 -15.20
CA ALA A 232 4.80 -18.56 -16.09
C ALA A 232 3.36 -18.65 -15.61
N ALA A 233 2.41 -18.66 -16.56
CA ALA A 233 1.00 -18.96 -16.31
C ALA A 233 0.68 -20.33 -16.89
N VAL A 234 -0.04 -21.15 -16.12
CA VAL A 234 -0.38 -22.54 -16.44
C VAL A 234 -1.85 -22.76 -16.24
N TRP A 235 -2.51 -23.39 -17.21
CA TRP A 235 -3.90 -23.82 -17.11
C TRP A 235 -3.98 -25.33 -17.20
N LEU A 236 -4.79 -25.93 -16.34
CA LEU A 236 -4.91 -27.36 -16.18
C LEU A 236 -6.28 -27.83 -16.67
N TYR A 237 -6.28 -28.95 -17.42
CA TYR A 237 -7.48 -29.57 -17.96
C TYR A 237 -7.73 -30.91 -17.26
N ASP A 238 -9.00 -31.16 -16.92
CA ASP A 238 -9.42 -32.42 -16.29
C ASP A 238 -9.40 -33.59 -17.27
N GLU A 239 -9.47 -33.30 -18.57
CA GLU A 239 -9.44 -34.24 -19.68
C GLU A 239 -8.24 -33.99 -20.57
N GLN A 240 -7.90 -34.93 -21.46
CA GLN A 240 -6.87 -34.74 -22.49
C GLN A 240 -7.37 -33.73 -23.53
N ALA A 241 -7.17 -32.46 -23.24
CA ALA A 241 -7.59 -31.34 -24.07
C ALA A 241 -6.43 -30.39 -24.34
N GLU A 242 -6.49 -29.74 -25.48
CA GLU A 242 -5.60 -28.67 -25.87
C GLU A 242 -6.40 -27.47 -26.38
N PRO A 243 -5.94 -26.24 -26.14
CA PRO A 243 -6.59 -25.07 -26.72
C PRO A 243 -6.42 -25.09 -28.26
N SER A 244 -7.47 -24.68 -28.96
CA SER A 244 -7.43 -24.47 -30.40
C SER A 244 -6.43 -23.35 -30.77
N ASP A 245 -5.99 -23.29 -32.05
CA ASP A 245 -5.06 -22.26 -32.51
C ASP A 245 -5.59 -20.85 -32.21
N ARG A 246 -6.88 -20.60 -32.46
CA ARG A 246 -7.52 -19.31 -32.11
C ARG A 246 -7.42 -18.99 -30.60
N GLN A 247 -7.65 -19.97 -29.74
CA GLN A 247 -7.53 -19.79 -28.28
C GLN A 247 -6.08 -19.53 -27.86
N ARG A 248 -5.12 -20.23 -28.50
CA ARG A 248 -3.68 -20.00 -28.27
C ARG A 248 -3.27 -18.58 -28.66
N ASP A 249 -3.73 -18.11 -29.84
CA ASP A 249 -3.43 -16.76 -30.34
C ASP A 249 -3.99 -15.69 -29.39
N LEU A 250 -5.28 -15.82 -29.00
CA LEU A 250 -5.92 -14.88 -28.10
C LEU A 250 -5.30 -14.87 -26.71
N ALA A 251 -5.03 -16.05 -26.13
CA ALA A 251 -4.38 -16.17 -24.84
C ALA A 251 -2.94 -15.61 -24.90
N GLY A 252 -2.20 -15.87 -25.97
CA GLY A 252 -0.86 -15.33 -26.18
C GLY A 252 -0.84 -13.80 -26.27
N LEU A 253 -1.81 -13.20 -26.98
CA LEU A 253 -1.97 -11.74 -27.07
C LEU A 253 -2.31 -11.14 -25.71
N TYR A 254 -3.28 -11.73 -25.00
CA TYR A 254 -3.69 -11.28 -23.68
C TYR A 254 -2.55 -11.38 -22.66
N VAL A 255 -1.85 -12.53 -22.61
CA VAL A 255 -0.75 -12.79 -21.67
C VAL A 255 0.42 -11.83 -21.89
N ARG A 256 0.76 -11.50 -23.14
CA ARG A 256 1.79 -10.48 -23.43
C ARG A 256 1.40 -9.11 -22.87
N HIS A 257 0.15 -8.68 -23.12
CA HIS A 257 -0.34 -7.41 -22.55
C HIS A 257 -0.35 -7.43 -21.01
N ALA A 258 -0.79 -8.55 -20.45
CA ALA A 258 -0.83 -8.74 -19.00
C ALA A 258 0.58 -8.76 -18.39
N ALA A 259 1.57 -9.34 -19.04
CA ALA A 259 2.96 -9.33 -18.58
C ALA A 259 3.52 -7.91 -18.49
N GLU A 260 3.22 -7.04 -19.47
CA GLU A 260 3.60 -5.62 -19.41
C GLU A 260 2.91 -4.87 -18.25
N HIS A 261 1.64 -5.18 -17.99
CA HIS A 261 0.94 -4.63 -16.82
C HIS A 261 1.56 -5.11 -15.51
N LEU A 262 1.83 -6.41 -15.37
CA LEU A 262 2.48 -6.98 -14.20
C LEU A 262 3.89 -6.42 -13.97
N ALA A 263 4.67 -6.20 -15.04
CA ALA A 263 5.99 -5.59 -14.93
C ALA A 263 5.92 -4.20 -14.29
N ARG A 264 4.94 -3.38 -14.69
CA ARG A 264 4.72 -2.06 -14.07
C ARG A 264 4.30 -2.17 -12.61
N MET A 265 3.41 -3.10 -12.28
CA MET A 265 2.99 -3.34 -10.89
C MET A 265 4.16 -3.79 -10.01
N LEU A 266 5.00 -4.70 -10.53
CA LEU A 266 6.22 -5.15 -9.86
C LEU A 266 7.20 -4.01 -9.60
N GLU A 267 7.39 -3.10 -10.56
CA GLU A 267 8.30 -1.96 -10.36
C GLU A 267 7.78 -0.98 -9.30
N VAL A 268 6.46 -0.75 -9.26
CA VAL A 268 5.84 0.03 -8.19
C VAL A 268 6.07 -0.64 -6.83
N GLU A 269 5.85 -1.95 -6.73
CA GLU A 269 6.05 -2.71 -5.50
C GLU A 269 7.52 -2.71 -5.05
N ARG A 270 8.46 -2.90 -5.96
CA ARG A 270 9.90 -2.78 -5.72
C ARG A 270 10.29 -1.40 -5.19
N SER A 271 9.73 -0.36 -5.81
CA SER A 271 9.98 1.02 -5.38
C SER A 271 9.47 1.28 -3.96
N ARG A 272 8.27 0.77 -3.64
CA ARG A 272 7.69 0.84 -2.29
C ARG A 272 8.56 0.11 -1.26
N THR A 273 8.96 -1.12 -1.56
CA THR A 273 9.81 -1.94 -0.68
C THR A 273 11.15 -1.26 -0.42
N ARG A 274 11.80 -0.72 -1.46
CA ARG A 274 13.06 0.03 -1.30
C ARG A 274 12.89 1.25 -0.42
N LEU A 275 11.79 2.00 -0.61
CA LEU A 275 11.51 3.17 0.21
C LEU A 275 11.23 2.80 1.67
N ALA A 276 10.44 1.75 1.91
CA ALA A 276 10.17 1.24 3.24
C ALA A 276 11.46 0.82 3.95
N THR A 277 12.35 0.09 3.26
CA THR A 277 13.66 -0.28 3.80
C THR A 277 14.48 0.96 4.18
N VAL A 278 14.52 2.00 3.33
CA VAL A 278 15.23 3.25 3.68
C VAL A 278 14.60 3.93 4.88
N ALA A 279 13.28 3.97 4.98
CA ALA A 279 12.57 4.55 6.13
C ALA A 279 12.89 3.79 7.42
N GLU A 280 12.89 2.45 7.37
CA GLU A 280 13.25 1.60 8.52
C GLU A 280 14.70 1.80 8.97
N GLU A 281 15.64 1.92 8.04
CA GLU A 281 17.06 2.19 8.34
C GLU A 281 17.28 3.58 8.96
N LEU A 282 16.38 4.52 8.73
CA LEU A 282 16.40 5.83 9.37
C LEU A 282 15.83 5.82 10.79
N LEU A 283 15.21 4.75 11.25
CA LEU A 283 14.67 4.58 12.60
C LEU A 283 15.67 3.87 13.53
N PRO A 284 15.43 3.86 14.86
CA PRO A 284 16.31 3.16 15.78
C PRO A 284 16.31 1.65 15.52
N SER A 285 17.44 1.09 15.17
CA SER A 285 17.61 -0.36 15.01
C SER A 285 17.46 -1.12 16.33
N ARG A 286 17.70 -0.45 17.45
CA ARG A 286 17.53 -0.99 18.82
C ARG A 286 17.18 0.15 19.78
N LEU A 287 16.29 -0.14 20.71
CA LEU A 287 16.01 0.76 21.81
C LEU A 287 17.12 0.64 22.89
N PRO A 288 17.49 1.74 23.54
CA PRO A 288 18.49 1.73 24.61
C PRO A 288 17.99 0.96 25.84
N ARG A 289 18.91 0.47 26.63
CA ARG A 289 18.62 -0.11 27.95
C ARG A 289 18.92 0.94 29.00
N ILE A 290 17.87 1.42 29.64
CA ILE A 290 17.96 2.42 30.71
C ILE A 290 17.51 1.75 32.01
N PRO A 291 18.29 1.82 33.11
CA PRO A 291 17.86 1.33 34.41
C PRO A 291 16.53 1.99 34.83
N GLY A 292 15.58 1.20 35.34
CA GLY A 292 14.28 1.70 35.77
C GLY A 292 13.27 1.96 34.64
N VAL A 293 13.60 1.72 33.37
CA VAL A 293 12.65 1.90 32.26
C VAL A 293 12.74 0.75 31.27
N GLN A 294 11.59 0.12 31.00
CA GLN A 294 11.44 -0.85 29.92
C GLN A 294 10.84 -0.17 28.69
N LEU A 295 11.44 -0.36 27.53
CA LEU A 295 11.03 0.28 26.28
C LEU A 295 10.56 -0.74 25.25
N ALA A 296 9.51 -0.41 24.52
CA ALA A 296 9.08 -1.12 23.33
C ALA A 296 8.59 -0.15 22.28
N ALA A 297 8.79 -0.51 21.01
CA ALA A 297 8.23 0.24 19.89
C ALA A 297 7.57 -0.69 18.89
N ARG A 298 6.56 -0.18 18.20
CA ARG A 298 5.96 -0.78 17.00
C ARG A 298 5.86 0.28 15.93
N HIS A 299 6.28 -0.07 14.75
CA HIS A 299 6.21 0.79 13.57
C HIS A 299 5.62 0.00 12.40
N HIS A 300 4.73 0.63 11.67
CA HIS A 300 4.18 0.14 10.41
C HIS A 300 4.25 1.24 9.39
N THR A 301 4.99 1.01 8.31
CA THR A 301 5.10 1.96 7.20
C THR A 301 3.91 1.80 6.28
N GLY A 302 3.21 2.87 6.00
CA GLY A 302 2.12 2.92 5.04
C GLY A 302 2.56 2.60 3.61
N PRO A 303 1.64 2.24 2.71
CA PRO A 303 1.97 1.75 1.35
C PRO A 303 2.64 2.78 0.46
N ARG A 304 2.63 4.06 0.82
CA ARG A 304 3.31 5.14 0.07
C ARG A 304 4.62 5.58 0.70
N GLY A 305 5.05 4.96 1.80
CA GLY A 305 6.14 5.41 2.64
C GLY A 305 5.78 6.73 3.34
N GLY A 306 5.93 6.82 4.62
CA GLY A 306 5.52 7.95 5.40
C GLY A 306 6.66 8.74 6.00
N GLY A 307 6.29 9.71 6.82
CA GLY A 307 7.18 10.60 7.51
C GLY A 307 7.16 10.44 9.03
N ASP A 308 6.58 9.35 9.53
CA ASP A 308 6.50 9.12 10.96
C ASP A 308 7.81 8.56 11.52
N TRP A 309 8.16 9.02 12.70
CA TRP A 309 9.35 8.53 13.39
C TRP A 309 9.12 8.41 14.89
N TYR A 310 9.98 7.63 15.51
CA TYR A 310 10.17 7.59 16.95
C TYR A 310 11.64 7.59 17.30
N ASP A 311 11.96 7.97 18.52
CA ASP A 311 13.30 7.83 19.06
C ASP A 311 13.27 7.61 20.57
N ALA A 312 14.29 6.93 21.06
CA ALA A 312 14.60 6.80 22.47
C ALA A 312 16.11 6.98 22.63
N LEU A 313 16.51 8.01 23.33
CA LEU A 313 17.89 8.49 23.41
C LEU A 313 18.40 8.40 24.83
N PRO A 314 19.49 7.69 25.11
CA PRO A 314 20.21 7.87 26.34
C PRO A 314 20.81 9.29 26.36
N LEU A 315 20.46 10.06 27.38
CA LEU A 315 20.93 11.41 27.58
C LEU A 315 21.98 11.44 28.72
N PRO A 316 22.70 12.56 28.91
CA PRO A 316 23.61 12.72 30.03
C PRO A 316 22.94 12.43 31.38
N GLU A 317 23.73 12.12 32.39
CA GLU A 317 23.29 11.88 33.78
C GLU A 317 22.29 10.71 33.97
N GLY A 318 22.19 9.82 32.94
CA GLY A 318 21.29 8.68 32.97
C GLY A 318 19.85 8.99 32.59
N ALA A 319 19.58 10.19 32.12
CA ALA A 319 18.27 10.59 31.60
C ALA A 319 17.95 9.92 30.25
N LEU A 320 16.68 9.93 29.90
CA LEU A 320 16.14 9.34 28.69
C LEU A 320 15.31 10.37 27.92
N GLY A 321 15.69 10.62 26.66
CA GLY A 321 14.83 11.34 25.72
C GLY A 321 13.92 10.39 24.97
N LEU A 322 12.60 10.68 24.95
CA LEU A 322 11.62 10.00 24.13
C LEU A 322 11.06 10.97 23.10
N ALA A 323 10.95 10.53 21.85
CA ALA A 323 10.39 11.36 20.80
C ALA A 323 9.50 10.56 19.87
N VAL A 324 8.45 11.20 19.38
CA VAL A 324 7.63 10.76 18.26
C VAL A 324 7.27 11.95 17.40
N GLY A 325 7.04 11.73 16.13
CA GLY A 325 6.58 12.79 15.24
C GLY A 325 6.16 12.27 13.88
N SER A 326 5.54 13.15 13.10
CA SER A 326 5.06 12.89 11.76
C SER A 326 5.32 14.09 10.86
N VAL A 327 5.92 13.85 9.70
CA VAL A 327 6.12 14.87 8.66
C VAL A 327 4.95 14.81 7.68
N THR A 328 4.39 15.96 7.34
CA THR A 328 3.30 16.03 6.36
C THR A 328 3.71 15.48 4.99
N GLY A 329 2.81 14.68 4.40
CA GLY A 329 2.98 14.06 3.09
C GLY A 329 3.48 12.62 3.16
N SER A 330 3.89 12.08 2.04
CA SER A 330 4.35 10.70 1.91
C SER A 330 5.41 10.59 0.81
N GLY A 331 6.05 9.43 0.73
CA GLY A 331 7.04 9.12 -0.30
C GLY A 331 8.46 9.63 0.02
N PRO A 332 9.39 9.57 -0.96
CA PRO A 332 10.82 9.79 -0.71
C PRO A 332 11.14 11.12 -0.05
N SER A 333 10.40 12.18 -0.38
CA SER A 333 10.66 13.51 0.18
C SER A 333 10.24 13.63 1.64
N ALA A 334 9.15 12.95 2.05
CA ALA A 334 8.72 12.88 3.44
C ALA A 334 9.71 12.07 4.28
N VAL A 335 10.15 10.90 3.78
CA VAL A 335 11.16 10.06 4.43
C VAL A 335 12.48 10.83 4.61
N ALA A 336 12.91 11.57 3.61
CA ALA A 336 14.14 12.37 3.70
C ALA A 336 14.02 13.51 4.74
N ALA A 337 12.86 14.18 4.80
CA ALA A 337 12.63 15.24 5.79
C ALA A 337 12.53 14.65 7.22
N MET A 338 11.85 13.52 7.38
CA MET A 338 11.80 12.77 8.63
C MET A 338 13.20 12.44 9.14
N GLY A 339 14.06 11.88 8.28
CA GLY A 339 15.44 11.57 8.66
C GLY A 339 16.24 12.79 9.12
N ARG A 340 16.08 13.95 8.45
CA ARG A 340 16.72 15.20 8.87
C ARG A 340 16.18 15.71 10.21
N LEU A 341 14.85 15.77 10.37
CA LEU A 341 14.24 16.25 11.61
C LEU A 341 14.62 15.36 12.79
N ARG A 342 14.55 14.04 12.62
CA ARG A 342 14.96 13.11 13.67
C ARG A 342 16.44 13.26 14.05
N ALA A 343 17.34 13.38 13.07
CA ALA A 343 18.77 13.57 13.33
C ALA A 343 19.06 14.90 14.05
N SER A 344 18.34 15.95 13.69
CA SER A 344 18.47 17.26 14.32
C SER A 344 17.90 17.28 15.74
N LEU A 345 16.75 16.66 15.94
CA LEU A 345 16.16 16.48 17.28
C LEU A 345 17.15 15.77 18.22
N ARG A 346 17.80 14.70 17.75
CA ARG A 346 18.84 13.99 18.53
C ARG A 346 19.98 14.91 18.94
N ALA A 347 20.45 15.78 18.02
CA ALA A 347 21.52 16.72 18.32
C ALA A 347 21.11 17.75 19.38
N TYR A 348 19.92 18.34 19.23
CA TYR A 348 19.39 19.30 20.21
C TYR A 348 19.07 18.64 21.55
N ALA A 349 18.52 17.44 21.55
CA ALA A 349 18.24 16.69 22.78
C ALA A 349 19.50 16.37 23.60
N VAL A 350 20.65 16.15 22.97
CA VAL A 350 21.92 15.97 23.68
C VAL A 350 22.44 17.28 24.30
N MET A 351 22.12 18.42 23.70
CA MET A 351 22.60 19.73 24.13
C MET A 351 21.67 20.37 25.17
N GLU A 352 20.36 20.27 24.96
CA GLU A 352 19.32 21.01 25.67
C GLU A 352 18.13 20.13 26.08
N GLY A 353 18.33 18.81 26.19
CA GLY A 353 17.24 17.87 26.40
C GLY A 353 16.42 18.07 27.66
N GLU A 354 16.98 18.70 28.70
CA GLU A 354 16.26 19.07 29.92
C GLU A 354 15.13 20.07 29.68
N ASP A 355 15.20 20.84 28.60
CA ASP A 355 14.15 21.76 28.16
C ASP A 355 13.51 21.29 26.84
N PRO A 356 12.44 20.48 26.87
CA PRO A 356 11.74 20.03 25.68
C PRO A 356 11.21 21.13 24.78
N VAL A 357 10.90 22.31 25.36
CA VAL A 357 10.45 23.48 24.57
C VAL A 357 11.58 24.06 23.76
N ALA A 358 12.79 24.17 24.32
CA ALA A 358 13.97 24.63 23.59
C ALA A 358 14.30 23.69 22.43
N VAL A 359 14.31 22.37 22.67
CA VAL A 359 14.55 21.34 21.64
C VAL A 359 13.57 21.46 20.47
N LEU A 360 12.28 21.63 20.73
CA LEU A 360 11.28 21.76 19.68
C LEU A 360 11.33 23.13 18.99
N SER A 361 11.68 24.21 19.70
CA SER A 361 11.85 25.55 19.14
C SER A 361 13.02 25.60 18.14
N ASP A 362 14.13 24.96 18.47
CA ASP A 362 15.28 24.86 17.57
C ASP A 362 14.96 23.97 16.35
N LEU A 363 14.17 22.91 16.55
CA LEU A 363 13.69 22.08 15.47
C LEU A 363 12.73 22.82 14.54
N GLU A 364 11.85 23.68 15.08
CA GLU A 364 10.99 24.60 14.32
C GLU A 364 11.82 25.56 13.46
N LEU A 365 12.82 26.22 14.08
CA LEU A 365 13.69 27.15 13.38
C LEU A 365 14.42 26.46 12.22
N LEU A 366 14.95 25.26 12.45
CA LEU A 366 15.61 24.47 11.42
C LEU A 366 14.67 24.12 10.26
N LEU A 367 13.47 23.60 10.57
CA LEU A 367 12.49 23.22 9.57
C LEU A 367 12.10 24.41 8.69
N ARG A 368 11.82 25.54 9.30
CA ARG A 368 11.46 26.78 8.59
C ARG A 368 12.57 27.30 7.68
N LEU A 369 13.84 27.19 8.10
CA LEU A 369 14.98 27.65 7.31
C LEU A 369 15.33 26.70 6.16
N THR A 370 15.10 25.41 6.33
CA THR A 370 15.54 24.38 5.37
C THR A 370 14.40 23.87 4.49
N GLU A 371 13.17 23.84 4.99
CA GLU A 371 12.00 23.27 4.32
C GLU A 371 10.73 24.13 4.54
N PRO A 372 10.70 25.38 4.09
CA PRO A 372 9.66 26.36 4.48
C PRO A 372 8.24 26.00 4.04
N ALA A 373 8.07 25.02 3.16
CA ALA A 373 6.75 24.56 2.70
C ALA A 373 6.27 23.28 3.39
N ARG A 374 6.99 22.83 4.41
CA ARG A 374 6.70 21.56 5.09
C ARG A 374 6.31 21.79 6.54
N CYS A 375 5.33 21.02 7.01
CA CYS A 375 4.92 20.98 8.41
C CYS A 375 5.24 19.61 9.01
N ALA A 376 5.39 19.56 10.32
CA ALA A 376 5.55 18.32 11.06
C ALA A 376 4.88 18.43 12.43
N THR A 377 4.32 17.34 12.92
CA THR A 377 3.97 17.20 14.33
C THR A 377 5.13 16.53 15.06
N ALA A 378 5.39 16.93 16.29
CA ALA A 378 6.43 16.32 17.11
C ALA A 378 6.05 16.39 18.60
N LEU A 379 6.50 15.40 19.35
CA LEU A 379 6.48 15.40 20.79
C LEU A 379 7.87 14.97 21.27
N PHE A 380 8.43 15.71 22.20
CA PHE A 380 9.67 15.35 22.87
C PHE A 380 9.44 15.33 24.38
N ALA A 381 9.95 14.30 25.03
CA ALA A 381 9.87 14.10 26.48
C ALA A 381 11.26 13.81 27.03
N TYR A 382 11.65 14.57 28.05
CA TYR A 382 12.83 14.35 28.87
C TYR A 382 12.41 13.57 30.12
N CYS A 383 12.99 12.41 30.34
CA CYS A 383 12.67 11.52 31.43
C CYS A 383 13.87 11.39 32.37
N GLU A 384 13.64 11.67 33.64
CA GLU A 384 14.55 11.35 34.73
C GLU A 384 14.04 10.08 35.43
N PRO A 385 14.62 8.90 35.13
CA PRO A 385 14.23 7.67 35.80
C PRO A 385 14.63 7.75 37.28
N ALA A 386 13.82 7.17 38.15
CA ALA A 386 14.18 7.06 39.57
C ALA A 386 15.54 6.37 39.72
N ALA A 387 16.51 7.03 40.29
CA ALA A 387 17.87 6.52 40.44
C ALA A 387 17.92 5.44 41.53
N GLY A 388 17.70 4.16 41.17
CA GLY A 388 17.97 2.97 41.98
C GLY A 388 17.38 2.92 43.41
N PRO A 389 17.58 1.84 44.16
CA PRO A 389 16.96 1.65 45.49
C PRO A 389 17.50 2.58 46.60
N GLN A 390 18.36 3.54 46.29
CA GLN A 390 18.92 4.54 47.21
C GLN A 390 18.44 5.97 46.96
N ALA A 391 17.58 6.19 45.95
CA ALA A 391 16.95 7.49 45.79
C ALA A 391 15.86 7.66 46.85
N ASP A 392 16.08 8.51 47.82
CA ASP A 392 15.16 8.85 48.90
C ASP A 392 13.78 9.30 48.34
N GLY A 393 12.96 8.34 47.90
CA GLY A 393 11.53 8.59 47.61
C GLY A 393 11.23 9.44 46.36
N GLN A 394 12.21 9.78 45.53
CA GLN A 394 11.96 10.48 44.27
C GLN A 394 11.50 9.48 43.20
N GLY A 395 10.24 9.62 42.75
CA GLY A 395 9.68 8.90 41.61
C GLY A 395 10.32 9.33 40.29
N SER A 396 10.03 8.60 39.21
CA SER A 396 10.42 9.03 37.86
C SER A 396 9.69 10.32 37.50
N LYS A 397 10.40 11.25 36.88
CA LYS A 397 9.87 12.54 36.44
C LYS A 397 9.99 12.64 34.90
N ILE A 398 8.95 13.12 34.24
CA ILE A 398 8.94 13.38 32.83
C ILE A 398 8.52 14.82 32.56
N ILE A 399 9.33 15.57 31.86
CA ILE A 399 9.00 16.86 31.31
C ILE A 399 8.80 16.68 29.80
N LEU A 400 7.67 17.14 29.25
CA LEU A 400 7.36 16.95 27.84
C LEU A 400 6.78 18.21 27.21
N ALA A 401 7.00 18.37 25.91
CA ALA A 401 6.38 19.38 25.07
C ALA A 401 5.94 18.76 23.76
N GLY A 402 4.85 19.31 23.17
CA GLY A 402 4.29 18.84 21.92
C GLY A 402 4.10 19.98 20.93
N ALA A 403 4.35 19.72 19.67
CA ALA A 403 4.11 20.60 18.54
C ALA A 403 3.01 20.00 17.64
N GLY A 404 1.73 20.30 17.94
CA GLY A 404 0.60 19.79 17.18
C GLY A 404 0.44 18.27 17.19
N HIS A 405 1.09 17.59 18.13
CA HIS A 405 1.10 16.11 18.18
C HIS A 405 0.00 15.58 19.11
N THR A 406 -0.37 14.30 18.92
CA THR A 406 -1.35 13.60 19.76
C THR A 406 -0.90 13.52 21.21
N PRO A 407 -1.83 13.66 22.19
CA PRO A 407 -1.49 13.59 23.60
C PRO A 407 -1.03 12.18 23.98
N PRO A 408 0.03 12.03 24.79
CA PRO A 408 0.44 10.73 25.31
C PRO A 408 -0.65 10.08 26.15
N LEU A 409 -0.63 8.77 26.25
CA LEU A 409 -1.53 8.00 27.11
C LEU A 409 -0.72 7.39 28.26
N LEU A 410 -1.08 7.74 29.49
CA LEU A 410 -0.55 7.13 30.70
C LEU A 410 -1.42 5.93 31.08
N ILE A 411 -0.81 4.76 31.22
CA ILE A 411 -1.48 3.47 31.41
C ILE A 411 -0.95 2.82 32.68
N GLY A 412 -1.81 2.64 33.68
CA GLY A 412 -1.50 2.00 34.95
C GLY A 412 -2.53 0.94 35.34
N GLU A 413 -2.38 0.42 36.56
CA GLU A 413 -3.35 -0.52 37.13
C GLU A 413 -4.66 0.18 37.53
N HIS A 414 -4.54 1.41 38.05
CA HIS A 414 -5.67 2.15 38.64
C HIS A 414 -6.09 3.36 37.80
N ARG A 415 -5.28 3.79 36.85
CA ARG A 415 -5.58 4.92 35.97
C ARG A 415 -5.17 4.63 34.53
N THR A 416 -5.95 5.11 33.61
CA THR A 416 -5.61 5.24 32.22
C THR A 416 -6.13 6.58 31.76
N GLU A 417 -5.26 7.50 31.39
CA GLU A 417 -5.65 8.87 31.10
C GLU A 417 -4.73 9.49 30.03
N TYR A 418 -5.30 10.35 29.22
CA TYR A 418 -4.50 11.18 28.31
C TYR A 418 -3.78 12.25 29.10
N VAL A 419 -2.51 12.43 28.81
CA VAL A 419 -1.74 13.55 29.34
C VAL A 419 -2.17 14.81 28.60
N GLU A 420 -2.83 15.73 29.28
CA GLU A 420 -3.28 17.00 28.69
C GLU A 420 -2.04 17.83 28.31
N THR A 421 -1.65 17.77 27.05
CA THR A 421 -0.63 18.67 26.48
C THR A 421 -1.29 19.98 26.08
N SER A 422 -0.57 21.08 26.27
CA SER A 422 -1.06 22.36 25.78
C SER A 422 -1.21 22.36 24.27
N LEU A 423 -2.29 23.00 23.79
CA LEU A 423 -2.50 23.18 22.36
C LEU A 423 -1.37 24.04 21.79
N SER A 424 -0.60 23.46 20.89
CA SER A 424 0.43 24.15 20.14
C SER A 424 0.31 23.84 18.65
N ALA A 425 0.79 24.75 17.80
CA ALA A 425 0.78 24.50 16.37
C ALA A 425 1.85 23.46 15.99
N PRO A 426 1.63 22.68 14.91
CA PRO A 426 2.66 21.89 14.27
C PRO A 426 3.87 22.75 13.89
N LEU A 427 5.04 22.13 13.86
CA LEU A 427 6.27 22.75 13.37
C LEU A 427 6.12 23.20 11.91
N GLY A 428 6.70 24.33 11.55
CA GLY A 428 6.63 24.90 10.22
C GLY A 428 5.38 25.72 9.92
N MET A 429 4.43 25.83 10.86
CA MET A 429 3.19 26.58 10.65
C MET A 429 3.22 28.05 11.08
N LEU A 430 3.87 28.34 12.17
CA LEU A 430 3.85 29.68 12.76
C LEU A 430 5.24 30.30 12.77
N SER A 431 5.30 31.63 12.56
CA SER A 431 6.57 32.37 12.63
C SER A 431 7.15 32.47 14.04
N CYS A 432 6.32 32.35 15.05
CA CYS A 432 6.69 32.22 16.46
C CYS A 432 5.99 30.99 17.00
N TRP A 433 6.75 29.92 17.21
CA TRP A 433 6.24 28.71 17.83
C TRP A 433 6.56 28.76 19.33
N GLU A 434 5.57 28.55 20.15
CA GLU A 434 5.69 28.43 21.60
C GLU A 434 4.72 27.38 22.09
N ALA A 435 5.15 26.56 23.04
CA ALA A 435 4.27 25.68 23.82
C ALA A 435 4.80 25.58 25.23
N PRO A 436 3.94 25.57 26.26
CA PRO A 436 4.37 25.27 27.61
C PRO A 436 4.75 23.79 27.70
N SER A 437 5.76 23.50 28.52
CA SER A 437 6.06 22.13 28.94
C SER A 437 5.05 21.64 29.96
N MET A 438 4.85 20.34 29.98
CA MET A 438 4.07 19.62 30.97
C MET A 438 4.98 18.69 31.76
N GLU A 439 4.70 18.58 33.07
CA GLU A 439 5.40 17.67 33.97
C GLU A 439 4.46 16.57 34.43
N ILE A 440 4.89 15.32 34.35
CA ILE A 440 4.18 14.16 34.85
C ILE A 440 5.11 13.27 35.66
N GLU A 441 4.54 12.60 36.66
CA GLU A 441 5.23 11.64 37.50
C GLU A 441 4.55 10.27 37.38
N PRO A 442 5.09 9.40 36.47
CA PRO A 442 4.58 8.05 36.39
C PRO A 442 4.93 7.25 37.65
N ALA A 443 3.94 6.58 38.19
CA ALA A 443 4.16 5.65 39.30
C ALA A 443 4.88 4.38 38.80
N PRO A 444 5.59 3.66 39.69
CA PRO A 444 6.17 2.37 39.38
C PRO A 444 5.14 1.41 38.79
N GLY A 445 5.46 0.80 37.65
CA GLY A 445 4.57 -0.07 36.91
C GLY A 445 3.69 0.63 35.88
N GLU A 446 3.65 1.95 35.82
CA GLU A 446 2.92 2.69 34.79
C GLU A 446 3.71 2.80 33.47
N THR A 447 3.00 2.85 32.38
CA THR A 447 3.53 2.98 31.03
C THR A 447 3.06 4.28 30.40
N VAL A 448 3.97 5.07 29.88
CA VAL A 448 3.67 6.20 28.99
C VAL A 448 3.73 5.71 27.56
N LEU A 449 2.63 5.84 26.83
CA LEU A 449 2.50 5.48 25.43
C LEU A 449 2.47 6.74 24.58
N LEU A 450 3.47 6.88 23.70
CA LEU A 450 3.52 7.87 22.63
C LEU A 450 3.10 7.18 21.34
N TYR A 451 2.36 7.88 20.47
CA TYR A 451 1.86 7.30 19.23
C TYR A 451 1.57 8.39 18.21
N THR A 452 1.59 8.05 16.92
CA THR A 452 1.21 8.95 15.84
C THR A 452 -0.29 8.83 15.53
N ASP A 453 -0.86 9.87 14.93
CA ASP A 453 -2.28 9.97 14.58
C ASP A 453 -2.72 8.92 13.54
N GLY A 454 -1.79 8.39 12.75
CA GLY A 454 -2.05 7.27 11.86
C GLY A 454 -2.69 6.07 12.57
N LEU A 455 -2.34 5.78 13.82
CA LEU A 455 -3.03 4.75 14.61
C LEU A 455 -4.53 5.02 14.72
N LEU A 456 -4.91 6.27 14.90
CA LEU A 456 -6.31 6.68 15.06
C LEU A 456 -7.03 6.68 13.69
N HIS A 457 -6.38 7.17 12.64
CA HIS A 457 -6.93 7.18 11.28
C HIS A 457 -7.19 5.78 10.73
N HIS A 458 -6.33 4.81 11.03
CA HIS A 458 -6.51 3.41 10.65
C HIS A 458 -7.72 2.71 11.31
N THR A 459 -8.33 3.32 12.34
CA THR A 459 -9.58 2.80 12.92
C THR A 459 -10.75 2.95 11.96
N GLY A 460 -10.70 3.93 11.06
CA GLY A 460 -11.83 4.35 10.22
C GLY A 460 -12.94 5.08 10.98
N ASP A 461 -12.78 5.31 12.27
CA ASP A 461 -13.73 6.03 13.12
C ASP A 461 -13.48 7.56 13.09
N PRO A 462 -14.47 8.40 13.41
CA PRO A 462 -14.22 9.80 13.75
C PRO A 462 -13.25 9.92 14.94
N MET A 463 -12.42 10.97 14.97
CA MET A 463 -11.33 11.13 15.94
C MET A 463 -11.75 10.93 17.39
N ASP A 464 -12.87 11.49 17.83
CA ASP A 464 -13.37 11.32 19.21
C ASP A 464 -13.59 9.84 19.57
N ARG A 465 -14.13 9.06 18.61
CA ARG A 465 -14.31 7.61 18.78
C ARG A 465 -13.00 6.86 18.75
N ALA A 466 -12.09 7.26 17.86
CA ALA A 466 -10.78 6.66 17.76
C ALA A 466 -10.00 6.83 19.08
N TYR A 467 -10.02 8.03 19.67
CA TYR A 467 -9.46 8.26 20.99
C TYR A 467 -10.14 7.41 22.08
N ALA A 468 -11.47 7.37 22.10
CA ALA A 468 -12.20 6.55 23.07
C ALA A 468 -11.88 5.05 22.90
N ARG A 469 -11.72 4.58 21.66
CA ARG A 469 -11.34 3.20 21.36
C ARG A 469 -9.93 2.87 21.81
N LEU A 470 -8.97 3.76 21.57
CA LEU A 470 -7.59 3.63 22.07
C LEU A 470 -7.55 3.59 23.59
N HIS A 471 -8.24 4.52 24.25
CA HIS A 471 -8.36 4.54 25.71
C HIS A 471 -8.95 3.24 26.25
N ALA A 472 -10.06 2.77 25.68
CA ALA A 472 -10.71 1.54 26.10
C ALA A 472 -9.82 0.30 25.89
N ALA A 473 -9.06 0.25 24.79
CA ALA A 473 -8.10 -0.82 24.52
C ALA A 473 -6.97 -0.85 25.56
N ALA A 474 -6.43 0.32 25.90
CA ALA A 474 -5.37 0.44 26.89
C ALA A 474 -5.87 0.11 28.32
N ALA A 475 -7.01 0.65 28.72
CA ALA A 475 -7.63 0.38 30.02
C ALA A 475 -8.06 -1.08 30.19
N GLY A 476 -8.50 -1.72 29.10
CA GLY A 476 -8.89 -3.13 29.07
C GLY A 476 -7.72 -4.11 28.89
N ALA A 477 -6.48 -3.64 28.81
CA ALA A 477 -5.32 -4.50 28.61
C ALA A 477 -5.18 -5.51 29.77
N PRO A 478 -4.97 -6.81 29.48
CA PRO A 478 -4.70 -7.82 30.50
C PRO A 478 -3.47 -7.47 31.33
N ARG A 479 -3.45 -7.87 32.59
CA ARG A 479 -2.31 -7.60 33.49
C ARG A 479 -0.97 -8.03 32.89
N ALA A 480 -0.91 -9.23 32.32
CA ALA A 480 0.30 -9.74 31.67
C ALA A 480 0.78 -8.85 30.50
N ALA A 481 -0.14 -8.19 29.79
CA ALA A 481 0.23 -7.25 28.74
C ALA A 481 0.71 -5.90 29.31
N ARG A 482 0.15 -5.46 30.45
CA ARG A 482 0.59 -4.22 31.14
C ARG A 482 1.97 -4.35 31.77
N GLU A 483 2.38 -5.57 32.14
CA GLU A 483 3.70 -5.85 32.71
C GLU A 483 4.82 -5.90 31.67
N ASP A 484 4.48 -6.00 30.36
CA ASP A 484 5.42 -6.00 29.22
C ASP A 484 5.01 -4.94 28.20
N PRO A 485 5.78 -3.86 27.99
CA PRO A 485 5.43 -2.81 27.04
C PRO A 485 5.31 -3.30 25.59
N ALA A 486 6.01 -4.37 25.21
CA ALA A 486 5.89 -4.97 23.89
C ALA A 486 4.53 -5.68 23.73
N ALA A 487 4.13 -6.47 24.72
CA ALA A 487 2.83 -7.13 24.73
C ALA A 487 1.68 -6.12 24.81
N LEU A 488 1.87 -4.98 25.50
CA LEU A 488 0.90 -3.89 25.56
C LEU A 488 0.70 -3.24 24.19
N CYS A 489 1.76 -2.89 23.49
CA CYS A 489 1.68 -2.37 22.12
C CYS A 489 0.94 -3.35 21.18
N ASP A 490 1.28 -4.64 21.25
CA ASP A 490 0.64 -5.67 20.42
C ASP A 490 -0.86 -5.86 20.77
N HIS A 491 -1.22 -5.72 22.05
CA HIS A 491 -2.62 -5.76 22.48
C HIS A 491 -3.40 -4.56 21.96
N ILE A 492 -2.84 -3.37 22.05
CA ILE A 492 -3.46 -2.13 21.57
C ILE A 492 -3.68 -2.22 20.05
N LEU A 493 -2.66 -2.57 19.28
CA LEU A 493 -2.78 -2.71 17.82
C LEU A 493 -3.89 -3.69 17.43
N ARG A 494 -3.92 -4.88 18.04
CA ARG A 494 -4.96 -5.89 17.76
C ARG A 494 -6.37 -5.46 18.15
N THR A 495 -6.52 -4.60 19.15
CA THR A 495 -7.84 -4.19 19.66
C THR A 495 -8.35 -2.93 18.96
N VAL A 496 -7.45 -2.01 18.62
CA VAL A 496 -7.78 -0.73 18.00
C VAL A 496 -8.03 -0.87 16.51
N LEU A 497 -7.20 -1.67 15.81
CA LEU A 497 -7.28 -1.79 14.36
C LEU A 497 -8.40 -2.74 13.90
N PRO A 498 -9.08 -2.45 12.77
CA PRO A 498 -10.01 -3.39 12.14
C PRO A 498 -9.31 -4.71 11.84
N ASP A 499 -9.96 -5.83 12.19
CA ASP A 499 -9.40 -7.18 12.01
C ASP A 499 -8.00 -7.39 12.64
N GLY A 500 -7.59 -6.50 13.57
CA GLY A 500 -6.29 -6.52 14.23
C GLY A 500 -5.10 -6.23 13.30
N ARG A 501 -5.35 -5.61 12.14
CA ARG A 501 -4.32 -5.29 11.14
C ARG A 501 -4.47 -3.85 10.64
N PRO A 502 -3.36 -3.20 10.24
CA PRO A 502 -3.43 -1.93 9.56
C PRO A 502 -4.27 -2.05 8.28
N THR A 503 -5.07 -1.02 8.01
CA THR A 503 -5.83 -0.91 6.76
C THR A 503 -4.91 -0.47 5.62
N ASP A 504 -5.44 -0.41 4.39
CA ASP A 504 -4.72 0.18 3.24
C ASP A 504 -4.63 1.73 3.31
N ALA A 505 -4.90 2.31 4.49
CA ALA A 505 -4.71 3.74 4.69
C ALA A 505 -3.24 4.14 4.44
N PRO A 506 -3.01 5.32 3.86
CA PRO A 506 -1.66 5.71 3.41
C PRO A 506 -0.70 6.09 4.51
N GLU A 507 -1.16 6.20 5.74
CA GLU A 507 -0.43 6.74 6.88
C GLU A 507 0.36 5.66 7.60
N ASP A 508 1.48 6.06 8.21
CA ASP A 508 2.29 5.21 9.06
C ASP A 508 1.63 5.05 10.45
N ILE A 509 2.02 4.03 11.17
CA ILE A 509 1.65 3.84 12.58
C ILE A 509 2.92 3.72 13.39
N VAL A 510 3.05 4.55 14.42
CA VAL A 510 4.10 4.43 15.44
C VAL A 510 3.47 4.30 16.80
N LEU A 511 3.96 3.37 17.59
CA LEU A 511 3.75 3.28 19.04
C LEU A 511 5.11 3.19 19.72
N LEU A 512 5.35 4.03 20.72
CA LEU A 512 6.52 3.95 21.58
C LEU A 512 6.04 3.91 23.03
N ALA A 513 6.29 2.81 23.72
CA ALA A 513 5.90 2.58 25.09
C ALA A 513 7.13 2.61 26.01
N ALA A 514 7.05 3.37 27.09
CA ALA A 514 8.03 3.42 28.16
C ALA A 514 7.36 3.07 29.49
N ARG A 515 7.71 1.91 30.06
CA ARG A 515 7.21 1.44 31.34
C ARG A 515 8.24 1.73 32.42
N PHE A 516 7.82 2.44 33.45
CA PHE A 516 8.65 2.82 34.59
C PHE A 516 8.57 1.78 35.71
N GLU A 517 9.73 1.41 36.29
CA GLU A 517 9.86 0.36 37.32
C GLU A 517 9.89 0.92 38.72
#